data_64353005e592a41dbec0dfb4efe21ac9
#
_entry.id   64353005e592a41dbec0dfb4efe21ac9
#
_cell.length_a   1.000
_cell.length_b   1.000
_cell.length_c   1.000
_cell.angle_alpha   90.00
_cell.angle_beta   90.00
_cell.angle_gamma   90.00
#
_symmetry.space_group_name_H-M   'P 1'
#
loop_
_entity.id
_entity.type
_entity.pdbx_description
1 polymer ?
#
loop_
_entity_poly.entity_id
_entity_poly.type
_entity_poly.pdbx_seq_one_letter_code
_entity_poly.pdbx_strand_id
1 'polypeptide(L)'
;KEIVQKVTQKEVGGSTLAARKIWYDTVVGRLNDEERGKFLGSFKGTDRLLTLYKNGEYRLSTFDLATHFDEDMIHIEKWIPERPISTIYYDADKEMHYVKRFLCEVLSDKRVSFISESEGSTMSVVSTSYRPEAKIVYNKLLRETKNLPDNVVNIADIIEVKGMKAQGNQLTKLKVKEIVLTHPVDGGEPWPEDV
;
A
#
# COMPACT_ATOMS: atom_id res chain seq x y z
N LYS A 1 0.61 13.49 -47.65
CA LYS A 1 0.45 13.52 -47.03
C LYS A 1 0.42 13.15 -46.15
N GLU A 2 0.56 12.84 -45.66
CA GLU A 2 0.34 12.62 -44.83
C GLU A 2 0.53 12.35 -43.85
N ILE A 3 0.77 12.24 -44.21
CA ILE A 3 0.74 12.13 -43.29
C ILE A 3 0.78 11.93 -42.44
N VAL A 4 0.74 11.76 -42.53
CA VAL A 4 0.53 11.74 -41.62
C VAL A 4 0.69 11.41 -40.95
N GLN A 5 0.71 11.23 -40.86
CA GLN A 5 0.57 11.13 -40.26
C GLN A 5 0.89 10.75 -39.45
N LYS A 6 1.07 10.65 -39.59
CA LYS A 6 1.11 10.42 -39.02
C LYS A 6 1.45 10.23 -38.10
N VAL A 7 1.51 10.14 -38.50
CA VAL A 7 1.49 10.05 -37.67
C VAL A 7 1.61 9.75 -36.93
N THR A 8 1.56 9.60 -36.96
CA THR A 8 1.31 9.41 -36.29
C THR A 8 1.55 8.96 -35.73
N GLN A 9 1.52 8.77 -35.60
CA GLN A 9 1.40 8.44 -35.10
C GLN A 9 1.84 8.12 -34.31
N LYS A 10 2.15 8.12 -34.63
CA LYS A 10 2.22 7.88 -34.06
C LYS A 10 2.34 7.73 -33.33
N GLU A 11 2.30 7.61 -33.55
CA GLU A 11 2.04 7.46 -32.94
C GLU A 11 2.03 7.16 -32.47
N VAL A 12 2.11 7.14 -32.84
CA VAL A 12 1.84 6.79 -32.36
C VAL A 12 1.97 6.39 -31.97
N GLY A 13 2.28 6.36 -32.00
CA GLY A 13 2.15 5.85 -31.58
C GLY A 13 2.07 5.51 -31.16
N GLY A 14 2.15 5.42 -31.00
CA GLY A 14 1.91 4.92 -30.54
C GLY A 14 1.57 4.77 -30.10
N SER A 15 1.55 5.21 -30.22
CA SER A 15 1.10 4.76 -29.86
C SER A 15 0.29 4.30 -29.18
N THR A 16 0.24 4.91 -29.53
CA THR A 16 -0.82 4.36 -28.72
C THR A 16 -0.73 2.87 -28.62
N LEU A 17 0.09 2.47 -27.76
CA LEU A 17 0.27 1.06 -27.51
C LEU A 17 -0.93 0.55 -26.71
N ALA A 18 -1.39 -0.64 -27.04
CA ALA A 18 -2.38 -1.32 -26.22
C ALA A 18 -1.81 -1.57 -24.83
N ALA A 19 -2.68 -1.61 -23.84
CA ALA A 19 -2.28 -1.93 -22.48
C ALA A 19 -1.73 -3.35 -22.43
N ARG A 20 -0.69 -3.54 -21.61
CA ARG A 20 -0.09 -4.84 -21.38
C ARG A 20 -0.65 -5.44 -20.11
N LYS A 21 -1.08 -6.69 -20.16
CA LYS A 21 -1.51 -7.41 -18.97
C LYS A 21 -0.27 -7.96 -18.28
N ILE A 22 -0.17 -7.70 -16.98
CA ILE A 22 1.00 -8.06 -16.19
C ILE A 22 0.57 -8.92 -15.01
N TRP A 23 1.35 -9.97 -14.76
CA TRP A 23 1.19 -10.88 -13.62
C TRP A 23 2.46 -10.87 -12.78
N TYR A 24 2.31 -11.22 -11.52
CA TYR A 24 3.46 -11.43 -10.62
C TYR A 24 3.49 -12.90 -10.21
N ASP A 25 4.58 -13.56 -10.56
CA ASP A 25 4.81 -14.97 -10.19
C ASP A 25 5.47 -15.01 -8.82
N THR A 26 4.72 -15.44 -7.80
CA THR A 26 5.20 -15.47 -6.43
C THR A 26 6.25 -16.55 -6.19
N VAL A 27 6.32 -17.55 -7.05
CA VAL A 27 7.31 -18.62 -6.91
C VAL A 27 8.70 -18.15 -7.29
N VAL A 28 8.80 -17.45 -8.44
CA VAL A 28 10.10 -16.97 -8.92
C VAL A 28 10.36 -15.50 -8.58
N GLY A 29 9.35 -14.78 -8.06
CA GLY A 29 9.53 -13.39 -7.67
C GLY A 29 9.70 -12.42 -8.82
N ARG A 30 9.02 -12.65 -9.94
CA ARG A 30 9.18 -11.83 -11.14
C ARG A 30 7.84 -11.50 -11.79
N LEU A 31 7.84 -10.38 -12.49
CA LEU A 31 6.73 -10.02 -13.38
C LEU A 31 6.78 -10.86 -14.64
N ASN A 32 5.61 -11.07 -15.24
CA ASN A 32 5.52 -11.74 -16.54
C ASN A 32 4.25 -11.28 -17.27
N ASP A 33 4.20 -11.54 -18.56
CA ASP A 33 3.02 -11.30 -19.40
C ASP A 33 2.46 -12.62 -19.95
N GLU A 34 2.74 -13.74 -19.26
CA GLU A 34 2.39 -15.09 -19.70
C GLU A 34 1.38 -15.75 -18.78
N GLU A 35 0.62 -14.97 -18.02
CA GLU A 35 -0.47 -15.45 -17.16
C GLU A 35 0.00 -16.38 -16.03
N ARG A 36 1.19 -16.12 -15.50
CA ARG A 36 1.71 -16.90 -14.37
C ARG A 36 1.62 -16.11 -13.07
N GLY A 37 0.87 -16.65 -12.11
CA GLY A 37 0.76 -16.08 -10.78
C GLY A 37 -0.39 -15.09 -10.63
N LYS A 38 -0.18 -14.06 -9.83
CA LYS A 38 -1.21 -13.07 -9.50
C LYS A 38 -1.37 -12.05 -10.62
N PHE A 39 -2.59 -11.89 -11.13
CA PHE A 39 -2.88 -10.86 -12.12
C PHE A 39 -2.86 -9.47 -11.45
N LEU A 40 -2.06 -8.56 -11.99
CA LEU A 40 -1.94 -7.21 -11.44
C LEU A 40 -2.78 -6.18 -12.19
N GLY A 41 -3.13 -6.45 -13.43
CA GLY A 41 -3.95 -5.55 -14.23
C GLY A 41 -3.33 -5.27 -15.59
N SER A 42 -3.93 -4.30 -16.27
CA SER A 42 -3.44 -3.82 -17.57
C SER A 42 -2.70 -2.51 -17.36
N PHE A 43 -1.50 -2.42 -17.91
CA PHE A 43 -0.60 -1.28 -17.69
C PHE A 43 -0.25 -0.63 -19.02
N LYS A 44 -0.21 0.69 -19.02
CA LYS A 44 0.23 1.48 -20.20
C LYS A 44 0.80 2.81 -19.73
N GLY A 45 1.63 3.42 -20.59
CA GLY A 45 2.14 4.76 -20.35
C GLY A 45 2.88 4.88 -19.04
N THR A 46 2.40 5.75 -18.18
CA THR A 46 3.03 6.07 -16.90
C THR A 46 2.45 5.28 -15.73
N ASP A 47 1.64 4.25 -16.00
CA ASP A 47 1.14 3.38 -14.94
C ASP A 47 2.30 2.80 -14.14
N ARG A 48 2.08 2.60 -12.85
CA ARG A 48 3.13 2.12 -11.95
C ARG A 48 2.62 0.97 -11.11
N LEU A 49 3.59 0.20 -10.60
CA LEU A 49 3.36 -0.80 -9.59
C LEU A 49 3.59 -0.18 -8.22
N LEU A 50 2.73 -0.55 -7.29
CA LEU A 50 2.89 -0.21 -5.88
C LEU A 50 3.35 -1.47 -5.15
N THR A 51 4.50 -1.39 -4.48
CA THR A 51 4.97 -2.44 -3.61
C THR A 51 5.07 -1.92 -2.19
N LEU A 52 4.66 -2.75 -1.23
CA LEU A 52 4.70 -2.43 0.19
C LEU A 52 5.66 -3.38 0.89
N TYR A 53 6.37 -2.87 1.89
CA TYR A 53 7.41 -3.61 2.58
C TYR A 53 7.13 -3.70 4.07
N LYS A 54 7.63 -4.76 4.67
CA LYS A 54 7.39 -5.06 6.08
C LYS A 54 7.85 -3.94 7.02
N ASN A 55 8.87 -3.20 6.62
CA ASN A 55 9.45 -2.15 7.45
C ASN A 55 8.73 -0.81 7.38
N GLY A 56 7.59 -0.71 6.68
CA GLY A 56 6.85 0.54 6.57
C GLY A 56 7.32 1.43 5.45
N GLU A 57 7.75 0.83 4.35
CA GLU A 57 8.12 1.55 3.14
C GLU A 57 7.23 1.15 1.99
N TYR A 58 7.10 2.04 1.00
CA TYR A 58 6.47 1.75 -0.28
C TYR A 58 7.44 2.09 -1.41
N ARG A 59 7.16 1.53 -2.59
CA ARG A 59 7.90 1.86 -3.81
C ARG A 59 6.91 1.92 -4.96
N LEU A 60 7.08 2.94 -5.81
CA LEU A 60 6.34 3.06 -7.07
C LEU A 60 7.32 2.79 -8.20
N SER A 61 7.19 1.65 -8.86
CA SER A 61 8.11 1.25 -9.92
C SER A 61 7.39 1.14 -11.25
N THR A 62 8.18 1.06 -12.33
CA THR A 62 7.63 0.76 -13.65
C THR A 62 7.21 -0.71 -13.70
N PHE A 63 6.50 -1.07 -14.77
CA PHE A 63 6.09 -2.46 -14.99
C PHE A 63 7.03 -3.21 -15.93
N ASP A 64 8.28 -2.81 -15.97
CA ASP A 64 9.32 -3.52 -16.73
C ASP A 64 9.49 -4.93 -16.17
N LEU A 65 9.45 -5.94 -17.04
CA LEU A 65 9.54 -7.34 -16.62
C LEU A 65 10.87 -7.67 -15.96
N ALA A 66 11.89 -6.84 -16.17
CA ALA A 66 13.21 -7.02 -15.53
C ALA A 66 13.27 -6.42 -14.12
N THR A 67 12.18 -5.81 -13.63
CA THR A 67 12.16 -5.20 -12.30
C THR A 67 12.50 -6.23 -11.24
N HIS A 68 13.38 -5.84 -10.31
CA HIS A 68 13.78 -6.67 -9.19
C HIS A 68 12.96 -6.30 -7.96
N PHE A 69 12.56 -7.31 -7.17
CA PHE A 69 11.78 -7.11 -5.94
C PHE A 69 12.55 -7.65 -4.74
N ASP A 70 12.54 -6.90 -3.65
CA ASP A 70 13.24 -7.26 -2.43
C ASP A 70 12.44 -8.30 -1.64
N GLU A 71 13.13 -9.10 -0.82
CA GLU A 71 12.52 -10.23 -0.12
C GLU A 71 11.53 -9.80 0.97
N ASP A 72 11.67 -8.58 1.50
CA ASP A 72 10.77 -8.08 2.54
C ASP A 72 9.51 -7.42 1.97
N MET A 73 9.25 -7.57 0.69
CA MET A 73 8.01 -7.13 0.06
C MET A 73 6.84 -7.97 0.58
N ILE A 74 5.81 -7.31 1.10
CA ILE A 74 4.63 -7.98 1.64
C ILE A 74 3.41 -7.88 0.73
N HIS A 75 3.45 -6.98 -0.27
CA HIS A 75 2.29 -6.77 -1.14
C HIS A 75 2.72 -6.10 -2.43
N ILE A 76 2.04 -6.46 -3.52
CA ILE A 76 2.24 -5.85 -4.84
C ILE A 76 0.88 -5.70 -5.52
N GLU A 77 0.64 -4.52 -6.09
CA GLU A 77 -0.57 -4.28 -6.87
C GLU A 77 -0.33 -3.14 -7.87
N LYS A 78 -1.25 -2.97 -8.82
CA LYS A 78 -1.24 -1.81 -9.69
C LYS A 78 -1.57 -0.57 -8.85
N TRP A 79 -0.75 0.48 -8.96
CA TRP A 79 -0.98 1.71 -8.24
C TRP A 79 -2.14 2.50 -8.85
N ILE A 80 -3.06 2.92 -8.00
CA ILE A 80 -4.15 3.81 -8.38
C ILE A 80 -3.95 5.09 -7.58
N PRO A 81 -3.49 6.18 -8.22
CA PRO A 81 -3.04 7.39 -7.51
C PRO A 81 -4.07 8.02 -6.57
N GLU A 82 -5.35 7.88 -6.88
CA GLU A 82 -6.42 8.48 -6.09
C GLU A 82 -6.76 7.70 -4.82
N ARG A 83 -6.23 6.49 -4.66
CA ARG A 83 -6.56 5.63 -3.52
C ARG A 83 -5.52 5.73 -2.43
N PRO A 84 -5.93 6.15 -1.23
CA PRO A 84 -4.98 6.28 -0.12
C PRO A 84 -4.55 4.93 0.44
N ILE A 85 -3.38 4.94 1.04
CA ILE A 85 -2.88 3.84 1.85
C ILE A 85 -3.20 4.16 3.30
N SER A 86 -3.63 3.15 4.04
CA SER A 86 -3.93 3.27 5.47
C SER A 86 -2.94 2.43 6.25
N THR A 87 -2.44 2.96 7.36
CA THR A 87 -1.47 2.24 8.19
C THR A 87 -1.67 2.56 9.66
N ILE A 88 -1.30 1.61 10.50
CA ILE A 88 -1.13 1.82 11.93
C ILE A 88 0.30 1.40 12.24
N TYR A 89 1.04 2.25 12.92
CA TYR A 89 2.43 2.00 13.24
C TYR A 89 2.74 2.41 14.67
N TYR A 90 3.79 1.81 15.23
CA TYR A 90 4.32 2.17 16.54
C TYR A 90 5.49 3.13 16.35
N ASP A 91 5.40 4.28 16.99
CA ASP A 91 6.48 5.27 17.01
C ASP A 91 7.29 5.06 18.31
N ALA A 92 8.51 4.56 18.17
CA ALA A 92 9.34 4.22 19.33
C ALA A 92 9.78 5.45 20.11
N ASP A 93 9.94 6.60 19.44
CA ASP A 93 10.33 7.84 20.11
C ASP A 93 9.22 8.33 21.04
N LYS A 94 7.98 8.22 20.61
CA LYS A 94 6.82 8.65 21.39
C LYS A 94 6.20 7.52 22.19
N GLU A 95 6.63 6.29 21.97
CA GLU A 95 6.14 5.08 22.64
C GLU A 95 4.62 4.94 22.52
N MET A 96 4.10 5.19 21.32
CA MET A 96 2.66 5.18 21.03
C MET A 96 2.39 4.67 19.64
N HIS A 97 1.17 4.15 19.45
CA HIS A 97 0.68 3.78 18.12
C HIS A 97 -0.02 4.96 17.47
N TYR A 98 0.23 5.13 16.18
CA TYR A 98 -0.40 6.17 15.36
C TYR A 98 -1.14 5.54 14.19
N VAL A 99 -2.24 6.18 13.79
CA VAL A 99 -3.00 5.79 12.61
C VAL A 99 -2.85 6.90 11.57
N LYS A 100 -2.73 6.50 10.30
CA LYS A 100 -2.41 7.44 9.22
C LYS A 100 -3.01 6.94 7.91
N ARG A 101 -3.54 7.88 7.12
CA ARG A 101 -3.97 7.63 5.74
C ARG A 101 -3.33 8.68 4.84
N PHE A 102 -2.79 8.25 3.72
CA PHE A 102 -2.06 9.16 2.84
C PHE A 102 -2.09 8.68 1.39
N LEU A 103 -1.89 9.62 0.47
CA LEU A 103 -1.65 9.29 -0.93
C LEU A 103 -0.14 9.19 -1.14
N CYS A 104 0.29 8.15 -1.86
CA CYS A 104 1.69 8.01 -2.22
C CYS A 104 2.11 9.15 -3.15
N GLU A 105 3.29 9.67 -2.91
CA GLU A 105 3.90 10.67 -3.79
C GLU A 105 4.92 10.00 -4.68
N VAL A 106 4.96 10.40 -5.95
CA VAL A 106 5.97 9.91 -6.89
C VAL A 106 7.22 10.76 -6.72
N LEU A 107 8.12 10.32 -5.84
CA LEU A 107 9.37 11.03 -5.58
C LEU A 107 10.52 10.46 -6.41
N SER A 108 10.54 9.14 -6.57
CA SER A 108 11.53 8.42 -7.36
C SER A 108 11.03 6.98 -7.49
N ASP A 109 11.85 6.12 -8.10
CA ASP A 109 11.55 4.68 -8.14
C ASP A 109 12.14 3.93 -6.94
N LYS A 110 12.59 4.66 -5.93
CA LYS A 110 13.18 4.07 -4.73
C LYS A 110 12.14 3.88 -3.64
N ARG A 111 12.51 3.09 -2.64
CA ARG A 111 11.66 2.85 -1.47
C ARG A 111 11.59 4.11 -0.62
N VAL A 112 10.42 4.40 -0.08
CA VAL A 112 10.14 5.60 0.71
C VAL A 112 9.44 5.17 1.99
N SER A 113 9.96 5.63 3.14
CA SER A 113 9.35 5.33 4.43
C SER A 113 8.11 6.19 4.64
N PHE A 114 7.04 5.58 5.16
CA PHE A 114 5.82 6.30 5.53
C PHE A 114 5.51 6.20 7.03
N ILE A 115 6.40 5.62 7.82
CA ILE A 115 6.27 5.58 9.29
C ILE A 115 7.44 6.35 9.90
N SER A 116 7.42 6.50 11.24
CA SER A 116 8.52 7.12 11.96
C SER A 116 9.81 6.36 11.71
N GLU A 117 10.90 7.10 11.52
CA GLU A 117 12.22 6.50 11.29
C GLU A 117 13.03 6.37 12.59
N SER A 118 12.42 6.68 13.73
CA SER A 118 13.11 6.47 15.00
C SER A 118 13.35 4.98 15.23
N GLU A 119 14.51 4.67 15.78
CA GLU A 119 14.91 3.27 15.99
C GLU A 119 13.90 2.55 16.87
N GLY A 120 13.47 1.35 16.44
CA GLY A 120 12.49 0.57 17.16
C GLY A 120 11.05 0.80 16.70
N SER A 121 10.81 1.78 15.82
CA SER A 121 9.48 2.00 15.25
C SER A 121 9.14 0.87 14.29
N THR A 122 7.89 0.42 14.32
CA THR A 122 7.45 -0.72 13.51
C THR A 122 6.07 -0.45 12.91
N MET A 123 5.82 -1.03 11.73
CA MET A 123 4.52 -1.00 11.10
C MET A 123 3.71 -2.17 11.62
N SER A 124 2.52 -1.90 12.17
CA SER A 124 1.61 -2.94 12.64
C SER A 124 0.76 -3.48 11.50
N VAL A 125 0.11 -2.60 10.75
CA VAL A 125 -0.73 -2.97 9.60
C VAL A 125 -0.60 -1.94 8.50
N VAL A 126 -0.84 -2.38 7.27
CA VAL A 126 -0.95 -1.50 6.10
C VAL A 126 -2.03 -2.06 5.19
N SER A 127 -2.81 -1.20 4.56
CA SER A 127 -3.88 -1.62 3.67
C SER A 127 -4.09 -0.62 2.54
N THR A 128 -4.44 -1.16 1.38
CA THR A 128 -4.86 -0.38 0.21
C THR A 128 -6.38 -0.44 0.02
N SER A 129 -7.09 -1.05 0.96
CA SER A 129 -8.54 -1.24 0.89
C SER A 129 -9.30 0.07 1.01
N TYR A 130 -10.54 0.06 0.52
CA TYR A 130 -11.42 1.23 0.58
C TYR A 130 -11.70 1.65 2.02
N ARG A 131 -12.10 0.71 2.87
CA ARG A 131 -12.41 0.96 4.28
C ARG A 131 -11.75 -0.13 5.13
N PRO A 132 -10.44 0.01 5.39
CA PRO A 132 -9.69 -1.04 6.09
C PRO A 132 -10.17 -1.21 7.52
N GLU A 133 -10.28 -2.45 7.94
CA GLU A 133 -10.70 -2.80 9.30
C GLU A 133 -9.57 -3.46 10.05
N ALA A 134 -9.29 -2.99 11.25
CA ALA A 134 -8.22 -3.53 12.08
C ALA A 134 -8.76 -3.88 13.47
N LYS A 135 -8.18 -4.92 14.06
CA LYS A 135 -8.50 -5.34 15.40
C LYS A 135 -7.34 -5.00 16.33
N ILE A 136 -7.64 -4.26 17.39
CA ILE A 136 -6.69 -3.87 18.41
C ILE A 136 -6.85 -4.82 19.58
N VAL A 137 -5.78 -5.54 19.91
CA VAL A 137 -5.75 -6.46 21.06
C VAL A 137 -4.92 -5.79 22.14
N TYR A 138 -5.52 -5.57 23.31
CA TYR A 138 -4.86 -4.86 24.40
C TYR A 138 -3.96 -5.78 25.21
N ASN A 139 -2.99 -5.17 25.89
CA ASN A 139 -2.04 -5.89 26.74
C ASN A 139 -2.79 -6.59 27.88
N LYS A 140 -2.56 -7.90 28.05
CA LYS A 140 -3.26 -8.70 29.05
C LYS A 140 -2.52 -8.79 30.39
N LEU A 141 -1.34 -8.17 30.47
CA LEU A 141 -0.51 -8.20 31.67
C LEU A 141 -0.72 -6.99 32.56
N LEU A 142 -1.31 -5.91 32.04
CA LEU A 142 -1.50 -4.67 32.77
C LEU A 142 -2.90 -4.61 33.36
N ARG A 143 -2.98 -4.01 34.54
CA ARG A 143 -4.24 -3.88 35.27
C ARG A 143 -5.30 -3.12 34.49
N GLU A 144 -4.91 -2.03 33.83
CA GLU A 144 -5.84 -1.17 33.11
C GLU A 144 -6.39 -1.83 31.85
N THR A 145 -5.70 -2.81 31.29
CA THR A 145 -6.04 -3.34 29.98
C THR A 145 -6.37 -4.83 29.96
N LYS A 146 -6.07 -5.56 31.04
CA LYS A 146 -6.16 -7.02 31.04
C LYS A 146 -7.57 -7.55 30.74
N ASN A 147 -8.60 -6.79 31.10
CA ASN A 147 -9.99 -7.20 30.91
C ASN A 147 -10.68 -6.49 29.75
N LEU A 148 -9.96 -5.68 28.98
CA LEU A 148 -10.55 -4.98 27.85
C LEU A 148 -10.76 -5.95 26.70
N PRO A 149 -11.95 -5.93 26.07
CA PRO A 149 -12.17 -6.72 24.86
C PRO A 149 -11.39 -6.14 23.70
N ASP A 150 -11.20 -6.96 22.66
CA ASP A 150 -10.61 -6.48 21.42
C ASP A 150 -11.46 -5.35 20.85
N ASN A 151 -10.81 -4.38 20.24
CA ASN A 151 -11.50 -3.25 19.64
C ASN A 151 -11.32 -3.29 18.13
N VAL A 152 -12.44 -3.43 17.40
CA VAL A 152 -12.42 -3.44 15.94
C VAL A 152 -12.73 -2.04 15.45
N VAL A 153 -11.84 -1.48 14.65
CA VAL A 153 -11.99 -0.11 14.14
C VAL A 153 -11.92 -0.12 12.61
N ASN A 154 -12.68 0.78 12.00
CA ASN A 154 -12.54 1.07 10.58
C ASN A 154 -11.64 2.28 10.46
N ILE A 155 -10.51 2.13 9.80
CA ILE A 155 -9.48 3.17 9.76
C ILE A 155 -10.02 4.42 9.06
N ALA A 156 -10.87 4.27 8.05
CA ALA A 156 -11.44 5.42 7.33
C ALA A 156 -12.35 6.28 8.22
N ASP A 157 -12.86 5.72 9.31
CA ASP A 157 -13.73 6.46 10.23
C ASP A 157 -12.96 7.24 11.28
N ILE A 158 -11.69 6.93 11.50
CA ILE A 158 -10.92 7.51 12.60
C ILE A 158 -9.80 8.42 12.14
N ILE A 159 -9.53 8.50 10.84
CA ILE A 159 -8.49 9.37 10.30
C ILE A 159 -8.85 9.83 8.89
N GLU A 160 -8.60 11.10 8.59
CA GLU A 160 -8.74 11.63 7.25
C GLU A 160 -7.43 11.45 6.49
N VAL A 161 -7.51 11.55 5.15
CA VAL A 161 -6.33 11.49 4.30
C VAL A 161 -5.51 12.76 4.53
N LYS A 162 -4.24 12.59 4.84
CA LYS A 162 -3.31 13.68 5.10
C LYS A 162 -2.07 13.51 4.23
N GLY A 163 -1.13 14.42 4.32
CA GLY A 163 0.13 14.31 3.59
C GLY A 163 0.94 13.10 4.03
N MET A 164 1.73 12.57 3.11
CA MET A 164 2.55 11.38 3.35
C MET A 164 3.50 11.55 4.54
N LYS A 165 3.98 12.76 4.78
CA LYS A 165 4.92 13.04 5.86
C LYS A 165 4.26 13.39 7.18
N ALA A 166 2.93 13.46 7.21
CA ALA A 166 2.21 13.72 8.46
C ALA A 166 2.37 12.52 9.40
N GLN A 167 2.40 12.79 10.70
CA GLN A 167 2.51 11.74 11.71
C GLN A 167 1.23 10.92 11.81
N GLY A 168 0.08 11.54 11.54
CA GLY A 168 -1.21 10.94 11.78
C GLY A 168 -1.71 11.25 13.17
N ASN A 169 -2.74 10.52 13.60
CA ASN A 169 -3.35 10.70 14.91
C ASN A 169 -2.96 9.56 15.84
N GLN A 170 -2.82 9.87 17.11
CA GLN A 170 -2.60 8.83 18.12
C GLN A 170 -3.81 7.88 18.12
N LEU A 171 -3.53 6.59 18.04
CA LEU A 171 -4.57 5.58 17.97
C LEU A 171 -5.23 5.34 19.32
N THR A 172 -4.43 5.15 20.36
CA THR A 172 -4.91 4.90 21.70
C THR A 172 -3.82 5.21 22.71
N LYS A 173 -4.21 5.61 23.92
CA LYS A 173 -3.28 5.79 25.04
C LYS A 173 -3.06 4.51 25.81
N LEU A 174 -3.83 3.47 25.51
CA LEU A 174 -3.76 2.20 26.22
C LEU A 174 -2.65 1.33 25.63
N LYS A 175 -2.12 0.44 26.44
CA LYS A 175 -1.05 -0.45 26.00
C LYS A 175 -1.63 -1.58 25.15
N VAL A 176 -1.05 -1.75 23.97
CA VAL A 176 -1.50 -2.67 22.95
C VAL A 176 -0.59 -3.89 22.92
N LYS A 177 -1.19 -5.08 22.80
CA LYS A 177 -0.45 -6.31 22.57
C LYS A 177 -0.15 -6.51 21.10
N GLU A 178 -1.16 -6.35 20.24
CA GLU A 178 -0.99 -6.46 18.79
C GLU A 178 -2.13 -5.77 18.07
N ILE A 179 -1.89 -5.47 16.80
CA ILE A 179 -2.91 -4.91 15.90
C ILE A 179 -2.83 -5.72 14.60
N VAL A 180 -3.98 -6.19 14.12
CA VAL A 180 -4.02 -7.00 12.89
C VAL A 180 -5.15 -6.51 12.01
N LEU A 181 -4.98 -6.63 10.69
CA LEU A 181 -6.10 -6.45 9.76
C LEU A 181 -7.03 -7.64 9.87
N THR A 182 -8.34 -7.39 9.70
CA THR A 182 -9.33 -8.47 9.67
C THR A 182 -9.54 -9.01 8.26
N HIS A 183 -8.75 -8.55 7.29
CA HIS A 183 -8.82 -8.92 5.88
C HIS A 183 -7.42 -8.77 5.25
N PRO A 184 -7.20 -9.28 4.03
CA PRO A 184 -5.92 -9.08 3.34
C PRO A 184 -5.63 -7.61 3.08
N VAL A 185 -4.39 -7.28 2.74
CA VAL A 185 -3.94 -5.89 2.51
C VAL A 185 -4.86 -5.15 1.53
N ASP A 186 -5.28 -5.82 0.46
CA ASP A 186 -6.16 -5.25 -0.56
C ASP A 186 -7.57 -5.85 -0.53
N GLY A 187 -7.93 -6.50 0.58
CA GLY A 187 -9.22 -7.17 0.72
C GLY A 187 -10.26 -6.32 1.43
N GLY A 188 -11.30 -6.99 1.94
CA GLY A 188 -12.38 -6.30 2.64
C GLY A 188 -13.37 -5.64 1.70
N GLU A 189 -13.89 -4.49 2.11
CA GLU A 189 -14.90 -3.78 1.34
C GLU A 189 -14.30 -3.26 0.04
N PRO A 190 -14.90 -3.59 -1.14
CA PRO A 190 -14.33 -3.14 -2.41
C PRO A 190 -14.52 -1.64 -2.62
N TRP A 191 -13.62 -1.06 -3.42
CA TRP A 191 -13.76 0.33 -3.84
C TRP A 191 -15.05 0.48 -4.67
N PRO A 192 -15.79 1.60 -4.49
CA PRO A 192 -17.03 1.79 -5.24
C PRO A 192 -16.87 1.67 -6.75
N GLU A 193 -15.74 2.10 -7.29
CA GLU A 193 -15.45 2.05 -8.73
C GLU A 193 -15.30 0.61 -9.24
N ASP A 194 -15.01 -0.33 -8.35
CA ASP A 194 -14.75 -1.73 -8.70
C ASP A 194 -16.00 -2.60 -8.60
N VAL A 195 -17.13 -2.01 -8.24
CA VAL A 195 -18.40 -2.74 -8.06
C VAL A 195 -19.27 -2.68 -9.30
#